data_601a66f897d90aeabca3d9048c12b02e
#
_entry.id   601a66f897d90aeabca3d9048c12b02e
#
_cell.length_a   1.000
_cell.length_b   1.000
_cell.length_c   1.000
_cell.angle_alpha   90.00
_cell.angle_beta   90.00
_cell.angle_gamma   90.00
#
_symmetry.space_group_name_H-M   'P 1'
#
loop_
_entity.id
_entity.type
_entity.pdbx_description
1 polymer ?
#
loop_
_entity_poly.entity_id
_entity_poly.type
_entity_poly.pdbx_seq_one_letter_code
_entity_poly.pdbx_strand_id
1 'polypeptide(L)'
;MIAIQTVGLTKKYGKITAVDNLNISVNKGELFALLGLNGAGKTTTIKMLSCLTRPTGGDAILLGDSIISKPLSIKQKTNISPQETAIAPNLTIRENLELIAGIYGQDKKTAHQNSICMANRFELDNLMTKKVKALSGGLQRRLSIAMALISEPQILFLDEPTLGLDVLARRELWSTIKSLKGKVTIILTTHYMEEVEELSDRIGIMSSGKLLA
;
A
#
# COMPACT_ATOMS: atom_id res chain seq x y z
N MET A 1 -2.60 -9.88 17.83
CA MET A 1 -1.84 -8.66 18.23
C MET A 1 -2.18 -7.55 17.26
N ILE A 2 -2.55 -6.36 17.76
CA ILE A 2 -2.93 -5.20 16.93
C ILE A 2 -1.69 -4.60 16.27
N ALA A 3 -1.76 -4.40 14.95
CA ALA A 3 -0.72 -3.72 14.15
C ALA A 3 -1.07 -2.24 13.93
N ILE A 4 -2.36 -1.93 13.73
CA ILE A 4 -2.85 -0.57 13.50
C ILE A 4 -4.06 -0.31 14.40
N GLN A 5 -4.06 0.82 15.08
CA GLN A 5 -5.21 1.30 15.83
C GLN A 5 -5.36 2.80 15.61
N THR A 6 -6.54 3.26 15.18
CA THR A 6 -6.85 4.69 15.06
C THR A 6 -7.82 5.11 16.17
N VAL A 7 -7.64 6.32 16.66
CA VAL A 7 -8.48 6.91 17.71
C VAL A 7 -8.89 8.30 17.26
N GLY A 8 -10.15 8.43 16.84
CA GLY A 8 -10.73 9.69 16.40
C GLY A 8 -10.02 10.33 15.21
N LEU A 9 -9.37 9.52 14.35
CA LEU A 9 -8.51 10.01 13.28
C LEU A 9 -9.30 10.90 12.32
N THR A 10 -8.90 12.16 12.19
CA THR A 10 -9.65 13.18 11.45
C THR A 10 -8.74 13.96 10.52
N LYS A 11 -9.22 14.26 9.29
CA LYS A 11 -8.54 15.14 8.35
C LYS A 11 -9.50 16.13 7.73
N LYS A 12 -9.16 17.41 7.87
CA LYS A 12 -9.87 18.53 7.24
C LYS A 12 -8.95 19.23 6.24
N TYR A 13 -9.49 19.60 5.10
CA TYR A 13 -8.89 20.47 4.09
C TYR A 13 -9.77 21.73 3.94
N GLY A 14 -9.39 22.80 4.60
CA GLY A 14 -10.24 24.00 4.70
C GLY A 14 -11.59 23.66 5.33
N LYS A 15 -12.68 23.85 4.57
CA LYS A 15 -14.05 23.54 5.01
C LYS A 15 -14.48 22.09 4.80
N ILE A 16 -13.68 21.30 4.07
CA ILE A 16 -14.03 19.91 3.73
C ILE A 16 -13.43 18.95 4.77
N THR A 17 -14.27 18.16 5.41
CA THR A 17 -13.83 17.06 6.28
C THR A 17 -13.69 15.80 5.41
N ALA A 18 -12.44 15.44 5.07
CA ALA A 18 -12.15 14.28 4.21
C ALA A 18 -12.17 12.96 4.97
N VAL A 19 -11.83 12.98 6.28
CA VAL A 19 -11.96 11.85 7.20
C VAL A 19 -12.45 12.41 8.52
N ASP A 20 -13.48 11.81 9.10
CA ASP A 20 -14.16 12.26 10.30
C ASP A 20 -14.23 11.17 11.36
N ASN A 21 -13.48 11.33 12.46
CA ASN A 21 -13.52 10.48 13.64
C ASN A 21 -13.36 8.98 13.34
N LEU A 22 -12.40 8.62 12.47
CA LEU A 22 -12.18 7.23 12.07
C LEU A 22 -11.56 6.41 13.21
N ASN A 23 -12.24 5.30 13.56
CA ASN A 23 -11.80 4.35 14.58
C ASN A 23 -11.77 2.94 13.97
N ILE A 24 -10.57 2.43 13.69
CA ILE A 24 -10.35 1.07 13.20
C ILE A 24 -9.23 0.40 14.00
N SER A 25 -9.28 -0.93 14.04
CA SER A 25 -8.20 -1.77 14.55
C SER A 25 -7.90 -2.88 13.54
N VAL A 26 -6.62 -3.11 13.25
CA VAL A 26 -6.15 -4.14 12.32
C VAL A 26 -5.09 -5.00 12.99
N ASN A 27 -5.22 -6.31 12.89
CA ASN A 27 -4.29 -7.25 13.50
C ASN A 27 -3.03 -7.44 12.63
N LYS A 28 -1.94 -7.92 13.25
CA LYS A 28 -0.74 -8.32 12.50
C LYS A 28 -1.05 -9.43 11.50
N GLY A 29 -0.57 -9.27 10.27
CA GLY A 29 -0.77 -10.23 9.18
C GLY A 29 -2.16 -10.20 8.54
N GLU A 30 -3.09 -9.37 9.06
CA GLU A 30 -4.44 -9.20 8.51
C GLU A 30 -4.41 -8.40 7.21
N LEU A 31 -5.22 -8.78 6.22
CA LEU A 31 -5.58 -7.94 5.09
C LEU A 31 -6.94 -7.28 5.37
N PHE A 32 -6.88 -6.00 5.68
CA PHE A 32 -8.05 -5.17 5.96
C PHE A 32 -8.37 -4.30 4.74
N ALA A 33 -9.58 -4.40 4.21
CA ALA A 33 -10.02 -3.59 3.09
C ALA A 33 -10.85 -2.39 3.54
N LEU A 34 -10.54 -1.20 2.99
CA LEU A 34 -11.38 -0.01 3.06
C LEU A 34 -12.15 0.13 1.75
N LEU A 35 -13.42 -0.24 1.77
CA LEU A 35 -14.35 -0.13 0.64
C LEU A 35 -15.07 1.21 0.66
N GLY A 36 -15.26 1.83 -0.49
CA GLY A 36 -16.08 3.04 -0.61
C GLY A 36 -15.94 3.71 -1.98
N LEU A 37 -16.88 4.56 -2.31
CA LEU A 37 -16.87 5.32 -3.56
C LEU A 37 -15.69 6.32 -3.60
N ASN A 38 -15.44 6.89 -4.79
CA ASN A 38 -14.47 7.96 -4.94
C ASN A 38 -14.87 9.15 -4.06
N GLY A 39 -13.89 9.74 -3.37
CA GLY A 39 -14.15 10.81 -2.42
C GLY A 39 -14.59 10.35 -1.02
N ALA A 40 -14.72 9.06 -0.74
CA ALA A 40 -15.11 8.54 0.58
C ALA A 40 -14.07 8.76 1.69
N GLY A 41 -12.83 9.18 1.35
CA GLY A 41 -11.75 9.42 2.33
C GLY A 41 -10.68 8.34 2.38
N LYS A 42 -10.78 7.26 1.59
CA LYS A 42 -9.86 6.09 1.59
C LYS A 42 -8.39 6.47 1.41
N THR A 43 -8.06 7.13 0.30
CA THR A 43 -6.68 7.60 0.01
C THR A 43 -6.17 8.57 1.07
N THR A 44 -7.04 9.44 1.61
CA THR A 44 -6.66 10.35 2.70
C THR A 44 -6.31 9.58 3.97
N THR A 45 -7.07 8.52 4.28
CA THR A 45 -6.77 7.62 5.41
C THR A 45 -5.40 6.97 5.23
N ILE A 46 -5.13 6.37 4.06
CA ILE A 46 -3.79 5.79 3.76
C ILE A 46 -2.69 6.86 3.90
N LYS A 47 -2.87 8.06 3.37
CA LYS A 47 -1.88 9.14 3.48
C LYS A 47 -1.60 9.56 4.93
N MET A 48 -2.58 9.52 5.82
CA MET A 48 -2.35 9.76 7.24
C MET A 48 -1.61 8.61 7.90
N LEU A 49 -2.05 7.36 7.68
CA LEU A 49 -1.42 6.16 8.27
C LEU A 49 0.02 5.97 7.80
N SER A 50 0.33 6.29 6.54
CA SER A 50 1.71 6.25 5.99
C SER A 50 2.55 7.48 6.31
N CYS A 51 2.04 8.40 7.16
CA CYS A 51 2.71 9.66 7.53
C CYS A 51 3.07 10.56 6.33
N LEU A 52 2.33 10.46 5.21
CA LEU A 52 2.45 11.38 4.07
C LEU A 52 1.68 12.69 4.29
N THR A 53 0.65 12.67 5.13
CA THR A 53 -0.05 13.86 5.58
C THR A 53 -0.35 13.80 7.07
N ARG A 54 -0.27 14.94 7.76
CA ARG A 54 -0.57 15.01 9.19
C ARG A 54 -2.08 15.09 9.41
N PRO A 55 -2.67 14.33 10.35
CA PRO A 55 -4.07 14.48 10.74
C PRO A 55 -4.33 15.87 11.33
N THR A 56 -5.58 16.33 11.28
CA THR A 56 -6.04 17.55 11.94
C THR A 56 -6.63 17.29 13.33
N GLY A 57 -6.91 16.04 13.65
CA GLY A 57 -7.40 15.58 14.95
C GLY A 57 -7.25 14.07 15.09
N GLY A 58 -7.28 13.60 16.34
CA GLY A 58 -7.05 12.19 16.65
C GLY A 58 -5.61 11.72 16.41
N ASP A 59 -5.37 10.42 16.53
CA ASP A 59 -4.07 9.79 16.31
C ASP A 59 -4.25 8.38 15.73
N ALA A 60 -3.15 7.81 15.26
CA ALA A 60 -3.07 6.38 14.93
C ALA A 60 -1.78 5.80 15.50
N ILE A 61 -1.89 4.61 16.08
CA ILE A 61 -0.77 3.84 16.60
C ILE A 61 -0.49 2.69 15.64
N LEU A 62 0.69 2.68 15.04
CA LEU A 62 1.16 1.64 14.14
C LEU A 62 2.36 0.93 14.78
N LEU A 63 2.23 -0.38 15.02
CA LEU A 63 3.29 -1.19 15.63
C LEU A 63 3.84 -0.58 16.94
N GLY A 64 2.96 0.07 17.73
CA GLY A 64 3.30 0.73 18.99
C GLY A 64 3.78 2.17 18.87
N ASP A 65 3.95 2.71 17.67
CA ASP A 65 4.39 4.10 17.45
C ASP A 65 3.24 4.99 16.93
N SER A 66 3.14 6.22 17.44
CA SER A 66 2.16 7.23 17.01
C SER A 66 2.60 7.88 15.70
N ILE A 67 1.64 8.09 14.77
CA ILE A 67 1.89 8.80 13.50
C ILE A 67 2.21 10.29 13.72
N ILE A 68 1.87 10.83 14.87
CA ILE A 68 2.10 12.24 15.22
C ILE A 68 3.48 12.43 15.84
N SER A 69 3.85 11.59 16.82
CA SER A 69 5.07 11.76 17.61
C SER A 69 6.28 11.03 17.04
N LYS A 70 6.07 9.92 16.30
CA LYS A 70 7.16 9.08 15.76
C LYS A 70 7.02 8.74 14.28
N PRO A 71 6.76 9.72 13.38
CA PRO A 71 6.47 9.46 11.96
C PRO A 71 7.66 8.81 11.23
N LEU A 72 8.90 9.09 11.61
CA LEU A 72 10.09 8.48 10.98
C LEU A 72 10.19 6.98 11.29
N SER A 73 9.93 6.58 12.54
CA SER A 73 9.91 5.16 12.92
C SER A 73 8.85 4.38 12.13
N ILE A 74 7.68 4.98 11.91
CA ILE A 74 6.62 4.37 11.11
C ILE A 74 7.05 4.22 9.65
N LYS A 75 7.60 5.27 9.03
CA LYS A 75 8.07 5.22 7.63
C LYS A 75 9.14 4.14 7.39
N GLN A 76 9.94 3.80 8.39
CA GLN A 76 10.92 2.71 8.30
C GLN A 76 10.29 1.32 8.30
N LYS A 77 9.09 1.17 8.89
CA LYS A 77 8.41 -0.11 9.09
C LYS A 77 7.23 -0.32 8.12
N THR A 78 6.88 0.71 7.35
CA THR A 78 5.72 0.69 6.46
C THR A 78 6.09 1.15 5.06
N ASN A 79 5.34 0.70 4.07
CA ASN A 79 5.48 1.21 2.72
C ASN A 79 4.12 1.30 2.02
N ILE A 80 4.08 1.99 0.88
CA ILE A 80 2.86 2.25 0.12
C ILE A 80 3.10 1.99 -1.37
N SER A 81 2.15 1.29 -2.01
CA SER A 81 1.96 1.34 -3.45
C SER A 81 0.78 2.28 -3.74
N PRO A 82 1.03 3.51 -4.18
CA PRO A 82 -0.01 4.51 -4.39
C PRO A 82 -0.87 4.20 -5.62
N GLN A 83 -2.01 4.86 -5.75
CA GLN A 83 -2.92 4.71 -6.88
C GLN A 83 -2.22 5.06 -8.21
N GLU A 84 -1.52 6.18 -8.29
CA GLU A 84 -0.60 6.49 -9.38
C GLU A 84 0.75 5.81 -9.10
N THR A 85 1.19 4.94 -10.01
CA THR A 85 2.42 4.17 -9.81
C THR A 85 3.64 5.09 -9.74
N ALA A 86 4.36 5.08 -8.61
CA ALA A 86 5.58 5.85 -8.40
C ALA A 86 6.80 5.13 -9.00
N ILE A 87 6.78 4.89 -10.31
CA ILE A 87 7.82 4.19 -11.05
C ILE A 87 8.61 5.17 -11.94
N ALA A 88 9.91 4.93 -12.11
CA ALA A 88 10.74 5.70 -13.03
C ALA A 88 10.66 5.09 -14.45
N PRO A 89 9.93 5.71 -15.40
CA PRO A 89 9.56 5.08 -16.67
C PRO A 89 10.75 4.83 -17.61
N ASN A 90 11.82 5.59 -17.45
CA ASN A 90 13.03 5.46 -18.27
C ASN A 90 14.07 4.48 -17.70
N LEU A 91 13.90 4.04 -16.46
CA LEU A 91 14.68 2.98 -15.85
C LEU A 91 14.11 1.60 -16.20
N THR A 92 14.94 0.58 -16.12
CA THR A 92 14.54 -0.83 -16.22
C THR A 92 13.82 -1.27 -14.94
N ILE A 93 13.18 -2.45 -14.96
CA ILE A 93 12.60 -3.08 -13.76
C ILE A 93 13.67 -3.23 -12.68
N ARG A 94 14.84 -3.78 -13.02
CA ARG A 94 15.96 -3.95 -12.09
C ARG A 94 16.37 -2.64 -11.46
N GLU A 95 16.62 -1.61 -12.26
CA GLU A 95 17.07 -0.30 -11.78
C GLU A 95 16.02 0.36 -10.86
N ASN A 96 14.72 0.21 -11.14
CA ASN A 96 13.67 0.69 -10.24
C ASN A 96 13.70 -0.02 -8.88
N LEU A 97 13.83 -1.35 -8.88
CA LEU A 97 13.92 -2.14 -7.64
C LEU A 97 15.18 -1.81 -6.84
N GLU A 98 16.35 -1.78 -7.48
CA GLU A 98 17.63 -1.47 -6.85
C GLU A 98 17.69 -0.02 -6.32
N LEU A 99 17.05 0.94 -7.03
CA LEU A 99 16.93 2.32 -6.59
C LEU A 99 16.17 2.40 -5.25
N ILE A 100 15.02 1.76 -5.14
CA ILE A 100 14.24 1.77 -3.90
C ILE A 100 14.97 1.03 -2.78
N ALA A 101 15.57 -0.13 -3.06
CA ALA A 101 16.39 -0.86 -2.10
C ALA A 101 17.51 0.02 -1.53
N GLY A 102 18.20 0.78 -2.38
CA GLY A 102 19.24 1.72 -1.98
C GLY A 102 18.73 2.89 -1.13
N ILE A 103 17.53 3.44 -1.44
CA ILE A 103 16.87 4.48 -0.63
C ILE A 103 16.60 3.98 0.79
N TYR A 104 16.27 2.70 0.95
CA TYR A 104 16.07 2.04 2.25
C TYR A 104 17.38 1.52 2.89
N GLY A 105 18.55 1.92 2.36
CA GLY A 105 19.85 1.67 2.98
C GLY A 105 20.49 0.31 2.68
N GLN A 106 19.94 -0.46 1.73
CA GLN A 106 20.56 -1.70 1.29
C GLN A 106 21.83 -1.40 0.48
N ASP A 107 22.90 -2.15 0.73
CA ASP A 107 24.10 -2.10 -0.10
C ASP A 107 23.84 -2.69 -1.50
N LYS A 108 24.75 -2.41 -2.46
CA LYS A 108 24.57 -2.82 -3.86
C LYS A 108 24.38 -4.33 -4.06
N LYS A 109 25.05 -5.16 -3.26
CA LYS A 109 24.96 -6.62 -3.38
C LYS A 109 23.62 -7.10 -2.89
N THR A 110 23.18 -6.63 -1.72
CA THR A 110 21.88 -6.94 -1.13
C THR A 110 20.74 -6.42 -2.01
N ALA A 111 20.83 -5.18 -2.48
CA ALA A 111 19.84 -4.59 -3.40
C ALA A 111 19.69 -5.40 -4.69
N HIS A 112 20.80 -5.86 -5.26
CA HIS A 112 20.80 -6.72 -6.45
C HIS A 112 20.13 -8.07 -6.19
N GLN A 113 20.47 -8.74 -5.09
CA GLN A 113 19.87 -10.03 -4.73
C GLN A 113 18.35 -9.89 -4.46
N ASN A 114 17.96 -8.87 -3.72
CA ASN A 114 16.55 -8.59 -3.41
C ASN A 114 15.76 -8.19 -4.66
N SER A 115 16.37 -7.48 -5.62
CA SER A 115 15.71 -7.15 -6.88
C SER A 115 15.36 -8.40 -7.69
N ILE A 116 16.25 -9.39 -7.74
CA ILE A 116 16.00 -10.68 -8.40
C ILE A 116 14.89 -11.45 -7.67
N CYS A 117 14.95 -11.52 -6.35
CA CYS A 117 13.95 -12.20 -5.53
C CYS A 117 12.54 -11.58 -5.74
N MET A 118 12.44 -10.24 -5.71
CA MET A 118 11.19 -9.54 -5.95
C MET A 118 10.70 -9.71 -7.39
N ALA A 119 11.60 -9.65 -8.39
CA ALA A 119 11.23 -9.88 -9.78
C ALA A 119 10.63 -11.28 -9.97
N ASN A 120 11.25 -12.32 -9.43
CA ASN A 120 10.72 -13.69 -9.47
C ASN A 120 9.34 -13.79 -8.79
N ARG A 121 9.19 -13.22 -7.60
CA ARG A 121 7.94 -13.26 -6.83
C ARG A 121 6.77 -12.60 -7.56
N PHE A 122 7.05 -11.57 -8.36
CA PHE A 122 6.05 -10.80 -9.10
C PHE A 122 6.00 -11.15 -10.60
N GLU A 123 6.66 -12.26 -11.02
CA GLU A 123 6.70 -12.72 -12.41
C GLU A 123 7.23 -11.64 -13.38
N LEU A 124 8.28 -10.92 -12.96
CA LEU A 124 8.95 -9.86 -13.72
C LEU A 124 10.38 -10.26 -14.14
N ASP A 125 10.83 -11.46 -13.80
CA ASP A 125 12.20 -11.98 -13.99
C ASP A 125 12.65 -11.91 -15.45
N ASN A 126 11.84 -12.36 -16.37
CA ASN A 126 12.12 -12.34 -17.82
C ASN A 126 12.12 -10.92 -18.43
N LEU A 127 11.74 -9.92 -17.67
CA LEU A 127 11.57 -8.54 -18.11
C LEU A 127 12.52 -7.56 -17.42
N MET A 128 13.41 -8.03 -16.55
CA MET A 128 14.24 -7.19 -15.67
C MET A 128 15.07 -6.12 -16.39
N THR A 129 15.45 -6.36 -17.65
CA THR A 129 16.24 -5.42 -18.47
C THR A 129 15.37 -4.48 -19.33
N LYS A 130 14.06 -4.69 -19.34
CA LYS A 130 13.13 -3.83 -20.10
C LYS A 130 12.88 -2.52 -19.34
N LYS A 131 12.84 -1.41 -20.09
CA LYS A 131 12.42 -0.10 -19.54
C LYS A 131 10.94 -0.12 -19.20
N VAL A 132 10.60 0.47 -18.05
CA VAL A 132 9.25 0.40 -17.48
C VAL A 132 8.19 1.04 -18.37
N LYS A 133 8.54 2.07 -19.15
CA LYS A 133 7.62 2.69 -20.13
C LYS A 133 7.12 1.73 -21.24
N ALA A 134 7.79 0.61 -21.45
CA ALA A 134 7.39 -0.41 -22.43
C ALA A 134 6.51 -1.52 -21.84
N LEU A 135 6.18 -1.47 -20.54
CA LEU A 135 5.37 -2.45 -19.86
C LEU A 135 3.88 -2.12 -19.95
N SER A 136 3.03 -3.15 -19.93
CA SER A 136 1.58 -2.98 -19.72
C SER A 136 1.28 -2.39 -18.35
N GLY A 137 0.10 -1.79 -18.18
CA GLY A 137 -0.34 -1.24 -16.90
C GLY A 137 -0.31 -2.26 -15.76
N GLY A 138 -0.70 -3.51 -16.03
CA GLY A 138 -0.63 -4.60 -15.05
C GLY A 138 0.79 -4.91 -14.58
N LEU A 139 1.75 -4.98 -15.50
CA LEU A 139 3.16 -5.19 -15.17
C LEU A 139 3.76 -4.00 -14.42
N GLN A 140 3.38 -2.77 -14.78
CA GLN A 140 3.78 -1.57 -14.03
C GLN A 140 3.22 -1.61 -12.60
N ARG A 141 1.97 -2.08 -12.43
CA ARG A 141 1.34 -2.22 -11.10
C ARG A 141 2.02 -3.28 -10.26
N ARG A 142 2.36 -4.45 -10.83
CA ARG A 142 3.15 -5.49 -10.16
C ARG A 142 4.50 -4.94 -9.69
N LEU A 143 5.20 -4.20 -10.56
CA LEU A 143 6.45 -3.55 -10.21
C LEU A 143 6.28 -2.55 -9.06
N SER A 144 5.25 -1.72 -9.07
CA SER A 144 4.97 -0.76 -7.98
C SER A 144 4.82 -1.46 -6.63
N ILE A 145 4.12 -2.61 -6.59
CA ILE A 145 3.96 -3.38 -5.35
C ILE A 145 5.27 -4.07 -4.97
N ALA A 146 6.01 -4.63 -5.93
CA ALA A 146 7.32 -5.22 -5.69
C ALA A 146 8.31 -4.20 -5.08
N MET A 147 8.32 -2.97 -5.61
CA MET A 147 9.11 -1.86 -5.07
C MET A 147 8.69 -1.51 -3.63
N ALA A 148 7.39 -1.51 -3.34
CA ALA A 148 6.92 -1.25 -1.98
C ALA A 148 7.29 -2.37 -0.99
N LEU A 149 7.50 -3.60 -1.46
CA LEU A 149 7.89 -4.75 -0.63
C LEU A 149 9.39 -4.95 -0.48
N ILE A 150 10.22 -4.33 -1.32
CA ILE A 150 11.68 -4.58 -1.32
C ILE A 150 12.37 -4.14 -0.03
N SER A 151 11.74 -3.22 0.72
CA SER A 151 12.17 -2.78 2.05
C SER A 151 11.71 -3.70 3.20
N GLU A 152 11.02 -4.81 2.89
CA GLU A 152 10.43 -5.75 3.84
C GLU A 152 9.56 -5.09 4.92
N PRO A 153 8.56 -4.30 4.52
CA PRO A 153 7.74 -3.57 5.48
C PRO A 153 6.88 -4.52 6.31
N GLN A 154 6.61 -4.15 7.58
CA GLN A 154 5.66 -4.87 8.43
C GLN A 154 4.20 -4.51 8.11
N ILE A 155 3.97 -3.31 7.54
CA ILE A 155 2.65 -2.86 7.06
C ILE A 155 2.80 -2.36 5.63
N LEU A 156 1.95 -2.86 4.73
CA LEU A 156 1.86 -2.44 3.34
C LEU A 156 0.52 -1.75 3.08
N PHE A 157 0.57 -0.56 2.52
CA PHE A 157 -0.61 0.15 2.05
C PHE A 157 -0.75 -0.02 0.53
N LEU A 158 -1.92 -0.46 0.07
CA LEU A 158 -2.27 -0.63 -1.34
C LEU A 158 -3.46 0.30 -1.67
N ASP A 159 -3.19 1.38 -2.40
CA ASP A 159 -4.23 2.35 -2.76
C ASP A 159 -4.76 2.05 -4.16
N GLU A 160 -6.00 1.52 -4.24
CA GLU A 160 -6.69 1.13 -5.49
C GLU A 160 -5.80 0.25 -6.40
N PRO A 161 -5.27 -0.91 -5.92
CA PRO A 161 -4.20 -1.63 -6.62
C PRO A 161 -4.61 -2.19 -7.99
N THR A 162 -5.89 -2.39 -8.26
CA THR A 162 -6.38 -2.99 -9.51
C THR A 162 -7.09 -1.99 -10.42
N LEU A 163 -7.08 -0.71 -10.06
CA LEU A 163 -7.73 0.33 -10.85
C LEU A 163 -7.16 0.38 -12.27
N GLY A 164 -8.05 0.34 -13.27
CA GLY A 164 -7.67 0.42 -14.68
C GLY A 164 -7.07 -0.85 -15.27
N LEU A 165 -7.02 -1.96 -14.53
CA LEU A 165 -6.58 -3.26 -15.05
C LEU A 165 -7.74 -4.02 -15.70
N ASP A 166 -7.42 -4.78 -16.74
CA ASP A 166 -8.34 -5.76 -17.30
C ASP A 166 -8.57 -6.94 -16.34
N VAL A 167 -9.55 -7.79 -16.66
CA VAL A 167 -9.99 -8.88 -15.76
C VAL A 167 -8.87 -9.90 -15.48
N LEU A 168 -8.03 -10.22 -16.47
CA LEU A 168 -6.97 -11.21 -16.31
C LEU A 168 -5.85 -10.64 -15.42
N ALA A 169 -5.35 -9.45 -15.75
CA ALA A 169 -4.32 -8.77 -14.95
C ALA A 169 -4.76 -8.54 -13.51
N ARG A 170 -6.06 -8.26 -13.28
CA ARG A 170 -6.64 -8.11 -11.94
C ARG A 170 -6.57 -9.42 -11.16
N ARG A 171 -7.00 -10.54 -11.74
CA ARG A 171 -6.96 -11.86 -11.08
C ARG A 171 -5.55 -12.31 -10.73
N GLU A 172 -4.61 -12.10 -11.65
CA GLU A 172 -3.19 -12.39 -11.41
C GLU A 172 -2.63 -11.56 -10.27
N LEU A 173 -2.97 -10.26 -10.22
CA LEU A 173 -2.56 -9.40 -9.12
C LEU A 173 -3.18 -9.81 -7.78
N TRP A 174 -4.45 -10.22 -7.76
CA TRP A 174 -5.11 -10.77 -6.58
C TRP A 174 -4.38 -12.00 -6.03
N SER A 175 -4.01 -12.95 -6.92
CA SER A 175 -3.22 -14.12 -6.52
C SER A 175 -1.92 -13.71 -5.84
N THR A 176 -1.23 -12.73 -6.41
CA THR A 176 0.01 -12.19 -5.84
C THR A 176 -0.23 -11.55 -4.46
N ILE A 177 -1.26 -10.69 -4.32
CA ILE A 177 -1.60 -10.06 -3.04
C ILE A 177 -2.00 -11.12 -1.99
N LYS A 178 -2.77 -12.14 -2.37
CA LYS A 178 -3.12 -13.27 -1.48
C LYS A 178 -1.89 -13.96 -0.91
N SER A 179 -0.83 -14.13 -1.70
CA SER A 179 0.42 -14.75 -1.24
C SER A 179 1.14 -13.98 -0.14
N LEU A 180 0.76 -12.72 0.09
CA LEU A 180 1.30 -11.84 1.13
C LEU A 180 0.59 -12.00 2.48
N LYS A 181 -0.65 -12.51 2.50
CA LYS A 181 -1.46 -12.67 3.73
C LYS A 181 -0.69 -13.47 4.79
N GLY A 182 -0.82 -13.04 6.02
CA GLY A 182 -0.12 -13.63 7.16
C GLY A 182 1.37 -13.24 7.28
N LYS A 183 2.00 -12.76 6.19
CA LYS A 183 3.42 -12.38 6.16
C LYS A 183 3.62 -10.89 6.42
N VAL A 184 2.72 -10.06 5.91
CA VAL A 184 2.70 -8.60 6.08
C VAL A 184 1.28 -8.16 6.37
N THR A 185 1.11 -7.14 7.22
CA THR A 185 -0.20 -6.53 7.46
C THR A 185 -0.54 -5.63 6.27
N ILE A 186 -1.74 -5.76 5.70
CA ILE A 186 -2.11 -5.02 4.49
C ILE A 186 -3.35 -4.17 4.76
N ILE A 187 -3.28 -2.88 4.41
CA ILE A 187 -4.45 -2.03 4.21
C ILE A 187 -4.64 -1.83 2.71
N LEU A 188 -5.77 -2.31 2.22
CA LEU A 188 -6.17 -2.18 0.83
C LEU A 188 -7.32 -1.18 0.71
N THR A 189 -7.25 -0.22 -0.20
CA THR A 189 -8.41 0.59 -0.55
C THR A 189 -8.95 0.17 -1.91
N THR A 190 -10.27 0.15 -2.04
CA THR A 190 -10.92 -0.17 -3.31
C THR A 190 -12.36 0.36 -3.34
N HIS A 191 -12.93 0.42 -4.53
CA HIS A 191 -14.35 0.61 -4.75
C HIS A 191 -15.02 -0.62 -5.39
N TYR A 192 -14.24 -1.71 -5.60
CA TYR A 192 -14.73 -2.98 -6.16
C TYR A 192 -15.07 -3.96 -5.05
N MET A 193 -16.35 -4.36 -4.97
CA MET A 193 -16.80 -5.35 -3.98
C MET A 193 -16.14 -6.72 -4.20
N GLU A 194 -16.01 -7.15 -5.46
CA GLU A 194 -15.35 -8.41 -5.82
C GLU A 194 -13.91 -8.50 -5.27
N GLU A 195 -13.16 -7.39 -5.29
CA GLU A 195 -11.79 -7.35 -4.76
C GLU A 195 -11.77 -7.55 -3.24
N VAL A 196 -12.74 -6.97 -2.56
CA VAL A 196 -12.90 -7.10 -1.11
C VAL A 196 -13.25 -8.54 -0.73
N GLU A 197 -14.24 -9.14 -1.40
CA GLU A 197 -14.65 -10.53 -1.18
C GLU A 197 -13.51 -11.52 -1.43
N GLU A 198 -12.72 -11.26 -2.46
CA GLU A 198 -11.63 -12.14 -2.87
C GLU A 198 -10.41 -12.05 -1.94
N LEU A 199 -10.08 -10.87 -1.42
CA LEU A 199 -8.81 -10.61 -0.76
C LEU A 199 -8.91 -10.44 0.75
N SER A 200 -9.95 -9.77 1.28
CA SER A 200 -9.89 -9.27 2.66
C SER A 200 -10.24 -10.33 3.71
N ASP A 201 -9.68 -10.15 4.89
CA ASP A 201 -10.09 -10.88 6.11
C ASP A 201 -11.21 -10.11 6.82
N ARG A 202 -11.14 -8.77 6.77
CA ARG A 202 -12.15 -7.86 7.30
C ARG A 202 -12.28 -6.64 6.42
N ILE A 203 -13.45 -6.01 6.50
CA ILE A 203 -13.85 -4.89 5.65
C ILE A 203 -14.27 -3.73 6.53
N GLY A 204 -13.86 -2.51 6.16
CA GLY A 204 -14.43 -1.28 6.65
C GLY A 204 -15.10 -0.54 5.50
N ILE A 205 -16.36 -0.19 5.64
CA ILE A 205 -17.11 0.56 4.61
C ILE A 205 -17.04 2.05 4.93
N MET A 206 -16.48 2.82 4.01
CA MET A 206 -16.35 4.27 4.14
C MET A 206 -17.32 5.02 3.21
N SER A 207 -17.97 6.04 3.77
CA SER A 207 -18.77 7.01 3.01
C SER A 207 -18.63 8.40 3.62
N SER A 208 -18.43 9.41 2.77
CA SER A 208 -18.35 10.83 3.18
C SER A 208 -17.42 11.06 4.38
N GLY A 209 -16.26 10.40 4.38
CA GLY A 209 -15.23 10.53 5.42
C GLY A 209 -15.48 9.70 6.69
N LYS A 210 -16.59 8.97 6.79
CA LYS A 210 -16.96 8.18 7.97
C LYS A 210 -16.89 6.69 7.70
N LEU A 211 -16.55 5.92 8.72
CA LEU A 211 -16.72 4.47 8.74
C LEU A 211 -18.19 4.17 9.08
N LEU A 212 -18.84 3.38 8.24
CA LEU A 212 -20.25 2.98 8.43
C LEU A 212 -20.38 1.61 9.09
N ALA A 213 -19.44 0.68 8.77
CA ALA A 213 -19.40 -0.68 9.30
C ALA A 213 -17.98 -1.24 9.23
#